data_73aa08af433ac71404fa430d0f8c5311
#
_entry.id   73aa08af433ac71404fa430d0f8c5311
#
_cell.length_a   1.000
_cell.length_b   1.000
_cell.length_c   1.000
_cell.angle_alpha   90.00
_cell.angle_beta   90.00
_cell.angle_gamma   90.00
#
_symmetry.space_group_name_H-M   'P 1'
#
loop_
_entity.id
_entity.type
_entity.pdbx_description
1 polymer ?
#
loop_
_entity_poly.entity_id
_entity_poly.type
_entity_poly.pdbx_seq_one_letter_code
_entity_poly.pdbx_strand_id
1 'polypeptide(L)'
;MATNVSQLKRTRIDLADDVKRRMIELLNTHVVHLTDLWNQTKLAHWNVRGPHFLSYHEMLDTLAAHLVEAIDDVAERATALGGVAGLPIQDLAAQTKLPKWDLSVTKDVEVLKALANRWAVVANEARKFIEESEEHDSDTADLFTEVSRQLDQDLWFLEAHIEH
;
A
#
# COMPACT_ATOMS: atom_id res chain seq x y z
N MET A 1 16.52 -1.29 10.75
CA MET A 1 16.78 -0.16 11.68
C MET A 1 15.41 0.40 12.03
N ALA A 2 15.09 0.58 13.30
CA ALA A 2 13.81 1.10 13.71
C ALA A 2 13.58 2.48 13.11
N THR A 3 12.44 2.68 12.46
CA THR A 3 11.92 3.99 12.10
C THR A 3 12.04 4.91 13.31
N ASN A 4 12.63 6.09 13.15
CA ASN A 4 12.96 7.00 14.24
C ASN A 4 11.66 7.65 14.82
N VAL A 5 10.84 6.84 15.47
CA VAL A 5 9.58 7.25 16.15
C VAL A 5 9.89 7.91 17.52
N SER A 6 11.18 8.20 17.81
CA SER A 6 11.63 8.60 19.15
C SER A 6 11.17 9.98 19.60
N GLN A 7 10.81 10.89 18.69
CA GLN A 7 10.27 12.21 19.04
C GLN A 7 8.99 12.52 18.25
N LEU A 8 7.85 12.42 18.95
CA LEU A 8 6.59 12.93 18.41
C LEU A 8 6.64 14.46 18.34
N LYS A 9 6.24 15.02 17.20
CA LYS A 9 5.95 16.44 17.08
C LYS A 9 4.68 16.74 17.88
N ARG A 10 4.59 17.96 18.42
CA ARG A 10 3.43 18.37 19.20
C ARG A 10 2.19 18.44 18.30
N THR A 11 1.15 17.75 18.71
CA THR A 11 -0.20 17.84 18.12
C THR A 11 -1.23 18.03 19.22
N ARG A 12 -2.41 18.57 18.87
CA ARG A 12 -3.56 18.73 19.79
C ARG A 12 -4.56 17.58 19.68
N ILE A 13 -4.24 16.55 18.89
CA ILE A 13 -5.06 15.34 18.81
C ILE A 13 -4.99 14.64 20.17
N ASP A 14 -6.16 14.41 20.77
CA ASP A 14 -6.30 13.83 22.10
C ASP A 14 -6.21 12.30 22.05
N LEU A 15 -4.98 11.82 21.89
CA LEU A 15 -4.60 10.42 21.97
C LEU A 15 -3.35 10.29 22.84
N ALA A 16 -3.21 9.19 23.58
CA ALA A 16 -2.02 8.90 24.35
C ALA A 16 -0.79 8.73 23.44
N ASP A 17 0.38 9.14 23.90
CA ASP A 17 1.61 9.14 23.08
C ASP A 17 2.06 7.75 22.66
N ASP A 18 1.82 6.72 23.45
CA ASP A 18 2.10 5.32 23.12
C ASP A 18 1.18 4.81 22.01
N VAL A 19 -0.10 5.16 22.05
CA VAL A 19 -1.06 4.88 20.97
C VAL A 19 -0.63 5.59 19.69
N LYS A 20 -0.30 6.88 19.73
CA LYS A 20 0.23 7.61 18.56
C LYS A 20 1.43 6.91 17.93
N ARG A 21 2.41 6.51 18.75
CA ARG A 21 3.61 5.79 18.25
C ARG A 21 3.25 4.49 17.58
N ARG A 22 2.33 3.71 18.16
CA ARG A 22 1.89 2.45 17.57
C ARG A 22 1.18 2.66 16.23
N MET A 23 0.26 3.62 16.16
CA MET A 23 -0.44 3.95 14.91
C MET A 23 0.54 4.43 13.82
N ILE A 24 1.48 5.31 14.17
CA ILE A 24 2.51 5.80 13.23
C ILE A 24 3.38 4.64 12.69
N GLU A 25 3.68 3.64 13.51
CA GLU A 25 4.42 2.46 13.07
C GLU A 25 3.64 1.64 12.04
N LEU A 26 2.34 1.38 12.28
CA LEU A 26 1.46 0.67 11.34
C LEU A 26 1.32 1.45 10.03
N LEU A 27 1.03 2.76 10.12
CA LEU A 27 0.87 3.64 8.98
C LEU A 27 2.13 3.67 8.11
N ASN A 28 3.31 3.87 8.70
CA ASN A 28 4.57 3.87 7.95
C ASN A 28 4.91 2.50 7.33
N THR A 29 4.58 1.41 8.02
CA THR A 29 4.74 0.07 7.44
C THR A 29 3.87 -0.09 6.20
N HIS A 30 2.63 0.40 6.26
CA HIS A 30 1.72 0.33 5.12
C HIS A 30 2.17 1.24 3.97
N VAL A 31 2.64 2.46 4.24
CA VAL A 31 3.24 3.37 3.23
C VAL A 31 4.37 2.68 2.46
N VAL A 32 5.24 1.94 3.15
CA VAL A 32 6.34 1.20 2.50
C VAL A 32 5.79 0.19 1.48
N HIS A 33 4.81 -0.62 1.88
CA HIS A 33 4.27 -1.67 1.02
C HIS A 33 3.38 -1.12 -0.11
N LEU A 34 2.58 -0.10 0.16
CA LEU A 34 1.79 0.60 -0.87
C LEU A 34 2.71 1.25 -1.92
N THR A 35 3.81 1.88 -1.50
CA THR A 35 4.75 2.54 -2.41
C THR A 35 5.47 1.53 -3.30
N ASP A 36 5.90 0.38 -2.75
CA ASP A 36 6.50 -0.69 -3.55
C ASP A 36 5.47 -1.31 -4.51
N LEU A 37 4.24 -1.55 -4.04
CA LEU A 37 3.15 -2.05 -4.89
C LEU A 37 2.85 -1.09 -6.04
N TRP A 38 2.81 0.21 -5.77
CA TRP A 38 2.66 1.25 -6.79
C TRP A 38 3.79 1.19 -7.83
N ASN A 39 5.04 1.12 -7.38
CA ASN A 39 6.18 1.01 -8.28
C ASN A 39 6.10 -0.24 -9.17
N GLN A 40 5.77 -1.40 -8.58
CA GLN A 40 5.63 -2.66 -9.32
C GLN A 40 4.45 -2.62 -10.31
N THR A 41 3.34 -1.96 -9.93
CA THR A 41 2.19 -1.74 -10.82
C THR A 41 2.57 -0.86 -12.01
N LYS A 42 3.36 0.20 -11.81
CA LYS A 42 3.86 1.03 -12.91
C LYS A 42 4.87 0.29 -13.80
N LEU A 43 5.73 -0.55 -13.22
CA LEU A 43 6.62 -1.42 -14.01
C LEU A 43 5.81 -2.39 -14.88
N ALA A 44 4.75 -2.96 -14.36
CA ALA A 44 3.81 -3.79 -15.09
C ALA A 44 3.11 -3.01 -16.22
N HIS A 45 2.54 -1.85 -15.90
CA HIS A 45 1.88 -0.94 -16.85
C HIS A 45 2.78 -0.57 -18.04
N TRP A 46 4.05 -0.24 -17.79
CA TRP A 46 4.99 0.13 -18.86
C TRP A 46 5.41 -1.04 -19.74
N ASN A 47 5.40 -2.26 -19.22
CA ASN A 47 6.01 -3.42 -19.86
C ASN A 47 5.01 -4.49 -20.31
N VAL A 48 3.73 -4.39 -19.95
CA VAL A 48 2.71 -5.37 -20.39
C VAL A 48 2.60 -5.43 -21.90
N ARG A 49 2.45 -6.64 -22.47
CA ARG A 49 2.33 -6.91 -23.91
C ARG A 49 1.36 -8.05 -24.13
N GLY A 50 0.66 -8.01 -25.25
CA GLY A 50 -0.20 -9.09 -25.70
C GLY A 50 -1.49 -8.57 -26.34
N PRO A 51 -2.42 -9.45 -26.70
CA PRO A 51 -3.66 -9.08 -27.38
C PRO A 51 -4.55 -8.13 -26.58
N HIS A 52 -4.44 -8.12 -25.23
CA HIS A 52 -5.21 -7.24 -24.35
C HIS A 52 -4.41 -6.04 -23.84
N PHE A 53 -3.29 -5.71 -24.52
CA PHE A 53 -2.37 -4.65 -24.10
C PHE A 53 -3.09 -3.37 -23.67
N LEU A 54 -3.98 -2.81 -24.50
CA LEU A 54 -4.58 -1.50 -24.22
C LEU A 54 -5.43 -1.54 -22.95
N SER A 55 -6.31 -2.53 -22.82
CA SER A 55 -7.19 -2.64 -21.66
C SER A 55 -6.41 -2.87 -20.36
N TYR A 56 -5.36 -3.67 -20.39
CA TYR A 56 -4.52 -3.91 -19.21
C TYR A 56 -3.66 -2.70 -18.87
N HIS A 57 -3.09 -2.03 -19.87
CA HIS A 57 -2.31 -0.82 -19.70
C HIS A 57 -3.14 0.29 -19.02
N GLU A 58 -4.37 0.55 -19.50
CA GLU A 58 -5.28 1.54 -18.93
C GLU A 58 -5.77 1.14 -17.53
N MET A 59 -6.12 -0.12 -17.32
CA MET A 59 -6.51 -0.64 -16.01
C MET A 59 -5.37 -0.46 -14.99
N LEU A 60 -4.16 -0.88 -15.32
CA LEU A 60 -3.01 -0.78 -14.43
C LEU A 60 -2.66 0.68 -14.09
N ASP A 61 -2.92 1.62 -14.99
CA ASP A 61 -2.75 3.05 -14.70
C ASP A 61 -3.79 3.54 -13.68
N THR A 62 -5.03 3.10 -13.82
CA THR A 62 -6.11 3.38 -12.86
C THR A 62 -5.76 2.81 -11.47
N LEU A 63 -5.35 1.55 -11.40
CA LEU A 63 -4.95 0.93 -10.14
C LEU A 63 -3.77 1.65 -9.48
N ALA A 64 -2.80 2.10 -10.29
CA ALA A 64 -1.67 2.89 -9.78
C ALA A 64 -2.12 4.25 -9.23
N ALA A 65 -3.13 4.89 -9.81
CA ALA A 65 -3.69 6.15 -9.30
C ALA A 65 -4.35 5.95 -7.93
N HIS A 66 -5.12 4.88 -7.72
CA HIS A 66 -5.71 4.55 -6.41
C HIS A 66 -4.62 4.35 -5.34
N LEU A 67 -3.50 3.72 -5.69
CA LEU A 67 -2.38 3.56 -4.76
C LEU A 67 -1.73 4.89 -4.37
N VAL A 68 -1.64 5.86 -5.28
CA VAL A 68 -1.11 7.20 -4.97
C VAL A 68 -1.98 7.89 -3.93
N GLU A 69 -3.29 7.85 -4.08
CA GLU A 69 -4.24 8.41 -3.11
C GLU A 69 -4.09 7.71 -1.74
N ALA A 70 -4.09 6.39 -1.71
CA ALA A 70 -3.91 5.63 -0.47
C ALA A 70 -2.57 5.90 0.23
N ILE A 71 -1.47 6.06 -0.52
CA ILE A 71 -0.15 6.41 0.02
C ILE A 71 -0.20 7.78 0.71
N ASP A 72 -0.82 8.76 0.06
CA ASP A 72 -0.90 10.13 0.57
C ASP A 72 -1.72 10.18 1.87
N ASP A 73 -2.92 9.61 1.87
CA ASP A 73 -3.82 9.59 3.02
C ASP A 73 -3.19 8.90 4.24
N VAL A 74 -2.55 7.75 4.02
CA VAL A 74 -1.89 6.99 5.10
C VAL A 74 -0.67 7.74 5.62
N ALA A 75 0.11 8.38 4.75
CA ALA A 75 1.27 9.18 5.14
C ALA A 75 0.86 10.44 5.91
N GLU A 76 -0.18 11.15 5.45
CA GLU A 76 -0.69 12.34 6.11
C GLU A 76 -1.28 12.02 7.49
N ARG A 77 -1.96 10.87 7.67
CA ARG A 77 -2.41 10.43 8.99
C ARG A 77 -1.23 10.24 9.95
N ALA A 78 -0.13 9.65 9.52
CA ALA A 78 1.06 9.48 10.35
C ALA A 78 1.64 10.84 10.80
N THR A 79 1.66 11.83 9.91
CA THR A 79 2.14 13.18 10.25
C THR A 79 1.17 13.95 11.14
N ALA A 80 -0.14 13.79 10.94
CA ALA A 80 -1.17 14.37 11.79
C ALA A 80 -1.05 13.88 13.24
N LEU A 81 -0.69 12.62 13.44
CA LEU A 81 -0.42 12.04 14.77
C LEU A 81 0.92 12.51 15.38
N GLY A 82 1.69 13.33 14.68
CA GLY A 82 2.97 13.88 15.14
C GLY A 82 4.20 13.07 14.70
N GLY A 83 4.04 12.10 13.82
CA GLY A 83 5.12 11.29 13.28
C GLY A 83 5.85 11.95 12.12
N VAL A 84 6.81 11.19 11.57
CA VAL A 84 7.44 11.44 10.27
C VAL A 84 6.98 10.33 9.34
N ALA A 85 6.45 10.69 8.17
CA ALA A 85 5.92 9.73 7.22
C ALA A 85 6.95 9.33 6.16
N GLY A 86 6.85 8.08 5.73
CA GLY A 86 7.61 7.54 4.61
C GLY A 86 9.08 7.26 4.91
N LEU A 87 9.76 6.75 3.89
CA LEU A 87 11.18 6.40 3.93
C LEU A 87 11.86 6.83 2.62
N PRO A 88 13.17 7.18 2.66
CA PRO A 88 13.97 7.25 1.44
C PRO A 88 13.90 5.93 0.67
N ILE A 89 13.96 5.98 -0.66
CA ILE A 89 13.76 4.80 -1.51
C ILE A 89 14.73 3.64 -1.23
N GLN A 90 15.95 3.97 -0.78
CA GLN A 90 16.94 2.96 -0.40
C GLN A 90 16.52 2.18 0.86
N ASP A 91 15.94 2.87 1.83
CA ASP A 91 15.46 2.27 3.08
C ASP A 91 14.14 1.52 2.84
N LEU A 92 13.27 2.07 1.99
CA LEU A 92 12.02 1.43 1.55
C LEU A 92 12.31 0.08 0.89
N ALA A 93 13.25 0.04 -0.05
CA ALA A 93 13.65 -1.20 -0.73
C ALA A 93 14.24 -2.26 0.20
N ALA A 94 14.80 -1.85 1.34
CA ALA A 94 15.32 -2.77 2.36
C ALA A 94 14.24 -3.28 3.33
N GLN A 95 13.09 -2.61 3.43
CA GLN A 95 12.04 -2.91 4.41
C GLN A 95 10.78 -3.53 3.79
N THR A 96 10.56 -3.36 2.48
CA THR A 96 9.42 -3.98 1.80
C THR A 96 9.45 -5.51 1.92
N LYS A 97 8.27 -6.10 2.13
CA LYS A 97 8.08 -7.56 2.15
C LYS A 97 7.66 -8.11 0.78
N LEU A 98 7.39 -7.23 -0.18
CA LEU A 98 7.00 -7.68 -1.51
C LEU A 98 8.21 -8.29 -2.23
N PRO A 99 8.04 -9.40 -2.95
CA PRO A 99 9.09 -9.96 -3.76
C PRO A 99 9.44 -9.00 -4.90
N LYS A 100 10.74 -8.87 -5.20
CA LYS A 100 11.23 -8.05 -6.30
C LYS A 100 10.48 -8.38 -7.60
N TRP A 101 10.12 -7.32 -8.34
CA TRP A 101 9.51 -7.48 -9.67
C TRP A 101 10.51 -8.08 -10.66
N ASP A 102 10.05 -9.10 -11.39
CA ASP A 102 10.82 -9.68 -12.50
C ASP A 102 10.46 -8.95 -13.80
N LEU A 103 11.39 -8.17 -14.33
CA LEU A 103 11.20 -7.42 -15.58
C LEU A 103 11.02 -8.30 -16.83
N SER A 104 11.26 -9.60 -16.74
CA SER A 104 10.97 -10.55 -17.82
C SER A 104 9.49 -10.91 -17.92
N VAL A 105 8.70 -10.65 -16.86
CA VAL A 105 7.24 -10.87 -16.84
C VAL A 105 6.56 -9.73 -17.60
N THR A 106 6.25 -9.98 -18.86
CA THR A 106 5.65 -8.98 -19.76
C THR A 106 4.37 -9.44 -20.45
N LYS A 107 4.03 -10.74 -20.39
CA LYS A 107 2.86 -11.29 -21.07
C LYS A 107 1.59 -11.06 -20.27
N ASP A 108 0.57 -10.51 -20.93
CA ASP A 108 -0.83 -10.32 -20.51
C ASP A 108 -1.17 -10.87 -19.13
N VAL A 109 -1.71 -12.09 -19.10
CA VAL A 109 -2.22 -12.76 -17.90
C VAL A 109 -1.12 -13.04 -16.88
N GLU A 110 0.11 -13.29 -17.28
CA GLU A 110 1.22 -13.54 -16.36
C GLU A 110 1.57 -12.28 -15.53
N VAL A 111 1.45 -11.11 -16.16
CA VAL A 111 1.60 -9.82 -15.48
C VAL A 111 0.52 -9.64 -14.42
N LEU A 112 -0.74 -9.92 -14.77
CA LEU A 112 -1.87 -9.80 -13.83
C LEU A 112 -1.76 -10.79 -12.67
N LYS A 113 -1.39 -12.05 -12.94
CA LYS A 113 -1.13 -13.05 -11.88
C LYS A 113 -0.04 -12.61 -10.92
N ALA A 114 1.07 -12.10 -11.46
CA ALA A 114 2.17 -11.62 -10.64
C ALA A 114 1.76 -10.43 -9.76
N LEU A 115 0.94 -9.50 -10.28
CA LEU A 115 0.42 -8.37 -9.52
C LEU A 115 -0.63 -8.81 -8.50
N ALA A 116 -1.59 -9.66 -8.85
CA ALA A 116 -2.62 -10.14 -7.94
C ALA A 116 -2.03 -10.77 -6.68
N ASN A 117 -0.95 -11.55 -6.81
CA ASN A 117 -0.24 -12.13 -5.67
C ASN A 117 0.34 -11.06 -4.73
N ARG A 118 0.86 -9.95 -5.26
CA ARG A 118 1.42 -8.84 -4.48
C ARG A 118 0.31 -7.99 -3.87
N TRP A 119 -0.72 -7.74 -4.64
CA TRP A 119 -1.91 -7.01 -4.20
C TRP A 119 -2.57 -7.69 -3.00
N ALA A 120 -2.74 -9.03 -3.08
CA ALA A 120 -3.29 -9.83 -1.98
C ALA A 120 -2.48 -9.72 -0.68
N VAL A 121 -1.14 -9.63 -0.76
CA VAL A 121 -0.29 -9.42 0.42
C VAL A 121 -0.61 -8.09 1.09
N VAL A 122 -0.71 -7.00 0.33
CA VAL A 122 -0.94 -5.66 0.86
C VAL A 122 -2.39 -5.47 1.35
N ALA A 123 -3.38 -6.01 0.62
CA ALA A 123 -4.79 -5.99 1.02
C ALA A 123 -5.02 -6.75 2.34
N ASN A 124 -4.43 -7.94 2.48
CA ASN A 124 -4.53 -8.72 3.71
C ASN A 124 -3.74 -8.10 4.88
N GLU A 125 -2.71 -7.31 4.61
CA GLU A 125 -2.02 -6.53 5.64
C GLU A 125 -2.91 -5.40 6.17
N ALA A 126 -3.60 -4.66 5.29
CA ALA A 126 -4.54 -3.61 5.70
C ALA A 126 -5.60 -4.14 6.68
N ARG A 127 -6.13 -5.37 6.45
CA ARG A 127 -7.08 -6.02 7.37
C ARG A 127 -6.50 -6.23 8.77
N LYS A 128 -5.24 -6.64 8.86
CA LYS A 128 -4.57 -6.79 10.16
C LYS A 128 -4.38 -5.47 10.86
N PHE A 129 -4.10 -4.40 10.10
CA PHE A 129 -3.94 -3.06 10.68
C PHE A 129 -5.28 -2.49 11.15
N ILE A 130 -6.41 -2.82 10.52
CA ILE A 130 -7.75 -2.51 11.04
C ILE A 130 -7.92 -3.16 12.42
N GLU A 131 -7.70 -4.47 12.54
CA GLU A 131 -7.83 -5.21 13.81
C GLU A 131 -6.91 -4.63 14.90
N GLU A 132 -5.66 -4.26 14.56
CA GLU A 132 -4.70 -3.71 15.52
C GLU A 132 -4.99 -2.26 15.93
N SER A 133 -5.71 -1.49 15.13
CA SER A 133 -6.02 -0.08 15.42
C SER A 133 -7.39 0.16 16.03
N GLU A 134 -8.36 -0.74 15.81
CA GLU A 134 -9.78 -0.55 16.11
C GLU A 134 -10.04 -0.22 17.58
N GLU A 135 -9.33 -0.88 18.53
CA GLU A 135 -9.50 -0.65 19.96
C GLU A 135 -8.76 0.59 20.49
N HIS A 136 -7.89 1.19 19.68
CA HIS A 136 -6.96 2.23 20.11
C HIS A 136 -7.21 3.60 19.47
N ASP A 137 -7.50 3.60 18.17
CA ASP A 137 -7.75 4.80 17.38
C ASP A 137 -8.70 4.47 16.21
N SER A 138 -9.98 4.76 16.44
CA SER A 138 -11.05 4.48 15.46
C SER A 138 -10.86 5.24 14.14
N ASP A 139 -10.28 6.44 14.16
CA ASP A 139 -10.04 7.22 12.94
C ASP A 139 -8.95 6.57 12.07
N THR A 140 -7.89 6.04 12.70
CA THR A 140 -6.87 5.27 11.97
C THR A 140 -7.42 3.93 11.47
N ALA A 141 -8.28 3.27 12.24
CA ALA A 141 -8.95 2.04 11.80
C ALA A 141 -9.91 2.29 10.63
N ASP A 142 -10.63 3.40 10.62
CA ASP A 142 -11.53 3.79 9.52
C ASP A 142 -10.74 4.08 8.25
N LEU A 143 -9.61 4.80 8.35
CA LEU A 143 -8.70 5.02 7.23
C LEU A 143 -8.19 3.69 6.64
N PHE A 144 -7.71 2.75 7.48
CA PHE A 144 -7.29 1.43 7.00
C PHE A 144 -8.47 0.65 6.38
N THR A 145 -9.69 0.85 6.88
CA THR A 145 -10.90 0.24 6.31
C THR A 145 -11.21 0.79 4.92
N GLU A 146 -11.07 2.10 4.72
CA GLU A 146 -11.22 2.73 3.40
C GLU A 146 -10.19 2.20 2.40
N VAL A 147 -8.91 2.23 2.77
CA VAL A 147 -7.82 1.71 1.94
C VAL A 147 -8.00 0.22 1.64
N SER A 148 -8.39 -0.58 2.64
CA SER A 148 -8.65 -2.02 2.46
C SER A 148 -9.76 -2.30 1.46
N ARG A 149 -10.86 -1.54 1.49
CA ARG A 149 -11.97 -1.69 0.52
C ARG A 149 -11.53 -1.38 -0.91
N GLN A 150 -10.70 -0.35 -1.09
CA GLN A 150 -10.17 -0.03 -2.42
C GLN A 150 -9.20 -1.11 -2.90
N LEU A 151 -8.30 -1.58 -2.04
CA LEU A 151 -7.36 -2.66 -2.37
C LEU A 151 -8.09 -3.97 -2.73
N ASP A 152 -9.16 -4.31 -2.02
CA ASP A 152 -9.98 -5.49 -2.32
C ASP A 152 -10.69 -5.37 -3.68
N GLN A 153 -11.21 -4.18 -4.02
CA GLN A 153 -11.83 -3.93 -5.31
C GLN A 153 -10.82 -4.06 -6.45
N ASP A 154 -9.65 -3.49 -6.29
CA ASP A 154 -8.57 -3.52 -7.29
C ASP A 154 -8.03 -4.96 -7.47
N LEU A 155 -7.88 -5.70 -6.36
CA LEU A 155 -7.53 -7.12 -6.40
C LEU A 155 -8.58 -7.93 -7.16
N TRP A 156 -9.86 -7.70 -6.91
CA TRP A 156 -10.95 -8.35 -7.65
C TRP A 156 -10.86 -8.04 -9.16
N PHE A 157 -10.56 -6.81 -9.56
CA PHE A 157 -10.36 -6.50 -10.99
C PHE A 157 -9.22 -7.31 -11.61
N LEU A 158 -8.09 -7.46 -10.90
CA LEU A 158 -6.98 -8.29 -11.37
C LEU A 158 -7.41 -9.77 -11.49
N GLU A 159 -8.05 -10.31 -10.46
CA GLU A 159 -8.48 -11.72 -10.39
C GLU A 159 -9.52 -12.07 -11.45
N ALA A 160 -10.50 -11.19 -11.69
CA ALA A 160 -11.54 -11.39 -12.71
C ALA A 160 -11.00 -11.53 -14.14
N HIS A 161 -9.78 -11.05 -14.40
CA HIS A 161 -9.11 -11.24 -15.68
C HIS A 161 -8.26 -12.52 -15.76
N ILE A 162 -8.06 -13.20 -14.62
CA ILE A 162 -7.22 -14.40 -14.52
C ILE A 162 -8.07 -15.69 -14.49
N GLU A 163 -9.29 -15.59 -14.00
CA GLU A 163 -10.25 -16.72 -13.92
C GLU A 163 -10.71 -17.13 -15.32
N HIS A 164 -10.37 -18.38 -15.68
CA HIS A 164 -10.82 -19.06 -16.91
C HIS A 164 -11.25 -20.49 -16.61
#